data_450a1705d94131090c298711345e5f29
#
_entry.id   450a1705d94131090c298711345e5f29
#
_cell.length_a   1.000
_cell.length_b   1.000
_cell.length_c   1.000
_cell.angle_alpha   90.00
_cell.angle_beta   90.00
_cell.angle_gamma   90.00
#
_symmetry.space_group_name_H-M   'P 1'
#
loop_
_entity.id
_entity.type
_entity.pdbx_description
1 polymer ?
#
loop_
_entity_poly.entity_id
_entity_poly.type
_entity_poly.pdbx_seq_one_letter_code
_entity_poly.pdbx_strand_id
1 'polypeptide(L)'
;MKAEKIALVTGGNKGIGFEITRQLASSGFQVFLTARHSQRGEEACSKLQKDGLNVEFLQLDVADENSIAQLAKELASRIDHLDVLVNNAGILLDAPNDSILQVDPKVILQTLETNTFGPLRLTQKLVPLLEKSSSGKVINVSSGGGQLTDMGDWAPAYSLSKTALNAVTGMLAAALKDKNICVNSICPGWVRTDMGGANASRSVQQGADTVTWLATEAPSDLTGKFLRDRKVIPW
;
A
#
# COMPACT_ATOMS: atom_id res chain seq x y z
N MET A 1 5.48 -12.67 26.95
CA MET A 1 6.18 -12.11 25.76
C MET A 1 5.14 -11.32 24.98
N LYS A 2 5.41 -10.10 24.50
CA LYS A 2 4.51 -9.43 23.56
C LYS A 2 4.46 -10.26 22.29
N ALA A 3 3.26 -10.55 21.76
CA ALA A 3 3.11 -11.17 20.45
C ALA A 3 3.88 -10.35 19.41
N GLU A 4 4.60 -11.00 18.52
CA GLU A 4 5.33 -10.35 17.44
C GLU A 4 4.32 -9.69 16.50
N LYS A 5 4.51 -8.41 16.18
CA LYS A 5 3.65 -7.70 15.23
C LYS A 5 4.06 -8.02 13.81
N ILE A 6 3.10 -8.30 12.95
CA ILE A 6 3.34 -8.77 11.59
C ILE A 6 2.76 -7.78 10.58
N ALA A 7 3.55 -7.42 9.58
CA ALA A 7 3.13 -6.55 8.48
C ALA A 7 3.43 -7.16 7.11
N LEU A 8 2.56 -6.91 6.14
CA LEU A 8 2.77 -7.21 4.72
C LEU A 8 2.81 -5.89 3.93
N VAL A 9 3.88 -5.68 3.13
CA VAL A 9 4.05 -4.47 2.31
C VAL A 9 4.14 -4.86 0.85
N THR A 10 3.20 -4.38 0.01
CA THR A 10 3.25 -4.65 -1.43
C THR A 10 4.16 -3.66 -2.15
N GLY A 11 4.92 -4.13 -3.14
CA GLY A 11 5.89 -3.30 -3.87
C GLY A 11 7.01 -2.77 -2.98
N GLY A 12 7.45 -3.58 -2.01
CA GLY A 12 8.47 -3.21 -1.01
C GLY A 12 9.91 -3.18 -1.50
N ASN A 13 10.17 -3.52 -2.76
CA ASN A 13 11.53 -3.67 -3.29
C ASN A 13 12.23 -2.35 -3.64
N LYS A 14 11.52 -1.21 -3.66
CA LYS A 14 12.08 0.11 -3.97
C LYS A 14 11.21 1.25 -3.45
N GLY A 15 11.77 2.47 -3.51
CA GLY A 15 11.04 3.71 -3.26
C GLY A 15 10.35 3.77 -1.90
N ILE A 16 9.10 4.24 -1.88
CA ILE A 16 8.30 4.40 -0.67
C ILE A 16 8.07 3.05 0.01
N GLY A 17 7.76 1.99 -0.76
CA GLY A 17 7.51 0.66 -0.20
C GLY A 17 8.72 0.07 0.52
N PHE A 18 9.93 0.25 -0.01
CA PHE A 18 11.17 -0.16 0.65
C PHE A 18 11.37 0.58 1.97
N GLU A 19 11.14 1.89 1.97
CA GLU A 19 11.27 2.71 3.17
C GLU A 19 10.19 2.38 4.21
N ILE A 20 8.94 2.12 3.81
CA ILE A 20 7.88 1.63 4.71
C ILE A 20 8.31 0.32 5.37
N THR A 21 8.81 -0.64 4.57
CA THR A 21 9.32 -1.92 5.09
C THR A 21 10.41 -1.68 6.13
N ARG A 22 11.38 -0.82 5.82
CA ARG A 22 12.48 -0.48 6.73
C ARG A 22 11.97 0.14 8.04
N GLN A 23 11.06 1.12 7.96
CA GLN A 23 10.53 1.81 9.15
C GLN A 23 9.69 0.87 10.02
N LEU A 24 8.84 0.03 9.43
CA LEU A 24 8.04 -0.94 10.19
C LEU A 24 8.93 -1.99 10.87
N ALA A 25 9.92 -2.55 10.16
CA ALA A 25 10.86 -3.51 10.75
C ALA A 25 11.69 -2.86 11.86
N SER A 26 12.14 -1.60 11.69
CA SER A 26 12.82 -0.83 12.75
C SER A 26 11.92 -0.54 13.96
N SER A 27 10.59 -0.58 13.77
CA SER A 27 9.60 -0.44 14.86
C SER A 27 9.23 -1.79 15.51
N GLY A 28 9.96 -2.87 15.19
CA GLY A 28 9.81 -4.19 15.81
C GLY A 28 8.75 -5.09 15.16
N PHE A 29 8.36 -4.82 13.91
CA PHE A 29 7.54 -5.75 13.14
C PHE A 29 8.39 -6.80 12.44
N GLN A 30 7.88 -8.04 12.35
CA GLN A 30 8.23 -8.94 11.26
C GLN A 30 7.54 -8.42 10.00
N VAL A 31 8.29 -8.14 8.93
CA VAL A 31 7.73 -7.56 7.71
C VAL A 31 7.91 -8.49 6.53
N PHE A 32 6.80 -8.89 5.92
CA PHE A 32 6.79 -9.55 4.63
C PHE A 32 6.83 -8.49 3.53
N LEU A 33 7.98 -8.37 2.87
CA LEU A 33 8.18 -7.51 1.71
C LEU A 33 7.77 -8.27 0.45
N THR A 34 6.94 -7.66 -0.41
CA THR A 34 6.60 -8.32 -1.67
C THR A 34 7.03 -7.51 -2.90
N ALA A 35 7.32 -8.23 -3.97
CA ALA A 35 7.63 -7.67 -5.28
C ALA A 35 7.24 -8.65 -6.40
N ARG A 36 6.95 -8.13 -7.59
CA ARG A 36 6.60 -8.95 -8.75
C ARG A 36 7.80 -9.77 -9.27
N HIS A 37 8.98 -9.18 -9.26
CA HIS A 37 10.22 -9.84 -9.69
C HIS A 37 10.98 -10.35 -8.48
N SER A 38 11.16 -11.67 -8.38
CA SER A 38 11.81 -12.35 -7.24
C SER A 38 13.21 -11.81 -6.98
N GLN A 39 14.07 -11.73 -7.98
CA GLN A 39 15.43 -11.26 -7.82
C GLN A 39 15.50 -9.87 -7.13
N ARG A 40 14.70 -8.90 -7.61
CA ARG A 40 14.67 -7.55 -7.02
C ARG A 40 14.11 -7.53 -5.60
N GLY A 41 13.16 -8.42 -5.32
CA GLY A 41 12.60 -8.59 -3.98
C GLY A 41 13.61 -9.16 -3.00
N GLU A 42 14.32 -10.22 -3.40
CA GLU A 42 15.37 -10.87 -2.62
C GLU A 42 16.56 -9.94 -2.34
N GLU A 43 17.00 -9.17 -3.35
CA GLU A 43 18.05 -8.16 -3.19
C GLU A 43 17.64 -7.09 -2.15
N ALA A 44 16.41 -6.58 -2.23
CA ALA A 44 15.89 -5.60 -1.29
C ALA A 44 15.76 -6.18 0.14
N CYS A 45 15.24 -7.39 0.25
CA CYS A 45 15.13 -8.12 1.53
C CYS A 45 16.51 -8.32 2.15
N SER A 46 17.48 -8.86 1.39
CA SER A 46 18.85 -9.09 1.85
C SER A 46 19.53 -7.81 2.33
N LYS A 47 19.26 -6.66 1.68
CA LYS A 47 19.79 -5.37 2.12
C LYS A 47 19.27 -4.99 3.50
N LEU A 48 17.96 -5.15 3.75
CA LEU A 48 17.35 -4.84 5.05
C LEU A 48 17.79 -5.82 6.14
N GLN A 49 17.93 -7.10 5.80
CA GLN A 49 18.45 -8.12 6.74
C GLN A 49 19.89 -7.87 7.17
N LYS A 50 20.76 -7.33 6.28
CA LYS A 50 22.13 -6.89 6.64
C LYS A 50 22.13 -5.75 7.67
N ASP A 51 21.09 -4.93 7.69
CA ASP A 51 20.88 -3.89 8.70
C ASP A 51 20.26 -4.45 9.99
N GLY A 52 20.13 -5.78 10.14
CA GLY A 52 19.59 -6.48 11.31
C GLY A 52 18.07 -6.44 11.43
N LEU A 53 17.36 -6.10 10.35
CA LEU A 53 15.90 -5.98 10.34
C LEU A 53 15.23 -7.33 10.05
N ASN A 54 14.11 -7.60 10.75
CA ASN A 54 13.31 -8.80 10.56
C ASN A 54 12.40 -8.67 9.34
N VAL A 55 12.91 -9.02 8.16
CA VAL A 55 12.22 -8.90 6.88
C VAL A 55 12.32 -10.23 6.12
N GLU A 56 11.21 -10.66 5.53
CA GLU A 56 11.15 -11.81 4.63
C GLU A 56 10.59 -11.38 3.28
N PHE A 57 11.02 -12.04 2.20
CA PHE A 57 10.51 -11.79 0.85
C PHE A 57 9.45 -12.83 0.47
N LEU A 58 8.35 -12.36 -0.13
CA LEU A 58 7.36 -13.17 -0.82
C LEU A 58 7.08 -12.61 -2.21
N GLN A 59 6.99 -13.45 -3.22
CA GLN A 59 6.66 -12.99 -4.56
C GLN A 59 5.18 -12.64 -4.67
N LEU A 60 4.87 -11.50 -5.29
CA LEU A 60 3.48 -11.07 -5.54
C LEU A 60 3.40 -10.17 -6.79
N ASP A 61 2.56 -10.55 -7.72
CA ASP A 61 1.97 -9.64 -8.70
C ASP A 61 0.53 -9.32 -8.28
N VAL A 62 0.28 -8.07 -7.89
CA VAL A 62 -1.03 -7.62 -7.41
C VAL A 62 -2.09 -7.57 -8.53
N ALA A 63 -1.68 -7.63 -9.80
CA ALA A 63 -2.58 -7.68 -10.94
C ALA A 63 -2.97 -9.13 -11.33
N ASP A 64 -2.36 -10.14 -10.71
CA ASP A 64 -2.64 -11.56 -10.99
C ASP A 64 -3.36 -12.21 -9.81
N GLU A 65 -4.60 -12.65 -10.05
CA GLU A 65 -5.43 -13.32 -9.03
C GLU A 65 -4.81 -14.62 -8.51
N ASN A 66 -4.12 -15.39 -9.38
CA ASN A 66 -3.45 -16.61 -8.96
C ASN A 66 -2.26 -16.30 -8.05
N SER A 67 -1.50 -15.27 -8.37
CA SER A 67 -0.40 -14.79 -7.51
C SER A 67 -0.90 -14.35 -6.14
N ILE A 68 -2.02 -13.61 -6.08
CA ILE A 68 -2.68 -13.20 -4.83
C ILE A 68 -3.13 -14.43 -4.02
N ALA A 69 -3.79 -15.40 -4.68
CA ALA A 69 -4.27 -16.62 -4.03
C ALA A 69 -3.11 -17.46 -3.45
N GLN A 70 -2.03 -17.60 -4.22
CA GLN A 70 -0.83 -18.31 -3.79
C GLN A 70 -0.16 -17.63 -2.59
N LEU A 71 0.03 -16.30 -2.65
CA LEU A 71 0.56 -15.53 -1.51
C LEU A 71 -0.29 -15.70 -0.27
N ALA A 72 -1.61 -15.57 -0.37
CA ALA A 72 -2.51 -15.69 0.79
C ALA A 72 -2.42 -17.07 1.44
N LYS A 73 -2.33 -18.15 0.64
CA LYS A 73 -2.14 -19.52 1.12
C LYS A 73 -0.79 -19.70 1.79
N GLU A 74 0.27 -19.21 1.18
CA GLU A 74 1.63 -19.29 1.71
C GLU A 74 1.75 -18.49 3.03
N LEU A 75 1.23 -17.27 3.08
CA LEU A 75 1.25 -16.45 4.28
C LEU A 75 0.48 -17.12 5.43
N ALA A 76 -0.73 -17.66 5.17
CA ALA A 76 -1.53 -18.37 6.16
C ALA A 76 -0.86 -19.67 6.71
N SER A 77 0.11 -20.23 5.99
CA SER A 77 0.91 -21.37 6.50
C SER A 77 2.09 -20.95 7.37
N ARG A 78 2.47 -19.67 7.36
CA ARG A 78 3.64 -19.13 8.08
C ARG A 78 3.29 -18.32 9.32
N ILE A 79 2.09 -17.71 9.34
CA ILE A 79 1.66 -16.81 10.42
C ILE A 79 0.24 -17.12 10.87
N ASP A 80 -0.03 -16.85 12.14
CA ASP A 80 -1.37 -17.04 12.73
C ASP A 80 -2.29 -15.81 12.52
N HIS A 81 -1.72 -14.61 12.42
CA HIS A 81 -2.44 -13.34 12.27
C HIS A 81 -1.63 -12.35 11.43
N LEU A 82 -2.28 -11.30 10.93
CA LEU A 82 -1.65 -10.17 10.25
C LEU A 82 -2.14 -8.86 10.90
N ASP A 83 -1.21 -8.04 11.40
CA ASP A 83 -1.58 -6.77 12.04
C ASP A 83 -1.71 -5.63 11.03
N VAL A 84 -0.85 -5.59 10.00
CA VAL A 84 -0.84 -4.48 9.03
C VAL A 84 -0.68 -5.00 7.62
N LEU A 85 -1.62 -4.63 6.75
CA LEU A 85 -1.51 -4.75 5.30
C LEU A 85 -1.26 -3.36 4.70
N VAL A 86 -0.14 -3.17 4.00
CA VAL A 86 0.16 -1.94 3.26
C VAL A 86 0.07 -2.21 1.76
N ASN A 87 -0.98 -1.73 1.12
CA ASN A 87 -1.16 -1.74 -0.31
C ASN A 87 -0.41 -0.54 -0.93
N ASN A 88 0.89 -0.72 -1.19
CA ASN A 88 1.76 0.32 -1.76
C ASN A 88 2.07 0.08 -3.25
N ALA A 89 2.04 -1.15 -3.74
CA ALA A 89 2.29 -1.43 -5.15
C ALA A 89 1.37 -0.60 -6.06
N GLY A 90 1.96 0.01 -7.09
CA GLY A 90 1.22 0.83 -8.02
C GLY A 90 2.05 1.16 -9.26
N ILE A 91 1.33 1.51 -10.33
CA ILE A 91 1.89 1.91 -11.63
C ILE A 91 1.33 3.27 -12.05
N LEU A 92 2.08 3.97 -12.88
CA LEU A 92 1.68 5.17 -13.61
C LEU A 92 2.07 4.93 -15.06
N LEU A 93 1.07 4.73 -15.92
CA LEU A 93 1.25 4.38 -17.33
C LEU A 93 0.92 5.55 -18.26
N ASP A 94 0.33 6.62 -17.72
CA ASP A 94 0.02 7.82 -18.49
C ASP A 94 1.29 8.40 -19.10
N ALA A 95 1.23 8.82 -20.38
CA ALA A 95 2.29 9.58 -20.99
C ALA A 95 2.33 11.02 -20.46
N PRO A 96 3.45 11.75 -20.55
CA PRO A 96 3.62 13.07 -19.91
C PRO A 96 2.56 14.12 -20.27
N ASN A 97 1.90 13.98 -21.42
CA ASN A 97 0.89 14.93 -21.93
C ASN A 97 -0.48 14.27 -22.14
N ASP A 98 -0.73 13.11 -21.54
CA ASP A 98 -2.04 12.48 -21.64
C ASP A 98 -3.09 13.38 -21.02
N SER A 99 -4.20 13.56 -21.75
CA SER A 99 -5.41 14.24 -21.30
C SER A 99 -6.55 13.24 -21.21
N ILE A 100 -7.50 13.49 -20.32
CA ILE A 100 -8.74 12.70 -20.21
C ILE A 100 -9.50 12.60 -21.54
N LEU A 101 -9.34 13.57 -22.44
CA LEU A 101 -9.96 13.57 -23.76
C LEU A 101 -9.30 12.61 -24.75
N GLN A 102 -8.09 12.08 -24.46
CA GLN A 102 -7.28 11.33 -25.42
C GLN A 102 -6.69 10.03 -24.83
N VAL A 103 -6.72 9.85 -23.52
CA VAL A 103 -6.17 8.65 -22.88
C VAL A 103 -6.85 7.39 -23.39
N ASP A 104 -6.06 6.37 -23.77
CA ASP A 104 -6.62 5.08 -24.18
C ASP A 104 -7.35 4.40 -23.00
N PRO A 105 -8.62 4.00 -23.13
CA PRO A 105 -9.33 3.25 -22.11
C PRO A 105 -8.60 1.98 -21.65
N LYS A 106 -7.77 1.37 -22.49
CA LYS A 106 -6.94 0.22 -22.09
C LYS A 106 -5.90 0.59 -21.04
N VAL A 107 -5.31 1.78 -21.13
CA VAL A 107 -4.37 2.30 -20.12
C VAL A 107 -5.08 2.51 -18.80
N ILE A 108 -6.31 3.06 -18.83
CA ILE A 108 -7.16 3.20 -17.64
C ILE A 108 -7.44 1.83 -17.00
N LEU A 109 -7.90 0.86 -17.79
CA LEU A 109 -8.22 -0.48 -17.28
C LEU A 109 -7.00 -1.17 -16.66
N GLN A 110 -5.85 -1.13 -17.33
CA GLN A 110 -4.61 -1.72 -16.84
C GLN A 110 -4.14 -1.04 -15.54
N THR A 111 -4.30 0.28 -15.44
CA THR A 111 -3.94 1.03 -14.24
C THR A 111 -4.88 0.73 -13.09
N LEU A 112 -6.19 0.63 -13.33
CA LEU A 112 -7.19 0.20 -12.36
C LEU A 112 -6.91 -1.22 -11.84
N GLU A 113 -6.52 -2.13 -12.73
CA GLU A 113 -6.22 -3.53 -12.37
C GLU A 113 -5.15 -3.60 -11.28
N THR A 114 -4.05 -2.86 -11.46
CA THR A 114 -2.95 -2.84 -10.49
C THR A 114 -3.26 -1.98 -9.26
N ASN A 115 -3.73 -0.74 -9.48
CA ASN A 115 -3.79 0.28 -8.42
C ASN A 115 -5.04 0.20 -7.55
N THR A 116 -6.11 -0.46 -8.03
CA THR A 116 -7.42 -0.51 -7.37
C THR A 116 -7.88 -1.94 -7.08
N PHE A 117 -7.98 -2.77 -8.12
CA PHE A 117 -8.48 -4.14 -7.97
C PHE A 117 -7.47 -5.05 -7.26
N GLY A 118 -6.17 -4.86 -7.50
CA GLY A 118 -5.12 -5.57 -6.77
C GLY A 118 -5.23 -5.38 -5.26
N PRO A 119 -5.21 -4.14 -4.72
CA PRO A 119 -5.46 -3.85 -3.31
C PRO A 119 -6.77 -4.42 -2.77
N LEU A 120 -7.86 -4.31 -3.53
CA LEU A 120 -9.17 -4.85 -3.14
C LEU A 120 -9.11 -6.37 -2.96
N ARG A 121 -8.68 -7.11 -4.00
CA ARG A 121 -8.60 -8.58 -3.99
C ARG A 121 -7.65 -9.09 -2.90
N LEU A 122 -6.48 -8.47 -2.77
CA LEU A 122 -5.52 -8.85 -1.75
C LEU A 122 -6.10 -8.64 -0.34
N THR A 123 -6.73 -7.50 -0.09
CA THR A 123 -7.41 -7.23 1.19
C THR A 123 -8.46 -8.29 1.46
N GLN A 124 -9.35 -8.59 0.50
CA GLN A 124 -10.39 -9.62 0.64
C GLN A 124 -9.83 -10.99 1.01
N LYS A 125 -8.71 -11.40 0.39
CA LYS A 125 -8.05 -12.68 0.68
C LYS A 125 -7.37 -12.71 2.05
N LEU A 126 -6.93 -11.57 2.58
CA LEU A 126 -6.21 -11.48 3.84
C LEU A 126 -7.10 -11.08 5.04
N VAL A 127 -8.38 -10.74 4.83
CA VAL A 127 -9.33 -10.49 5.93
C VAL A 127 -9.29 -11.57 7.01
N PRO A 128 -9.26 -12.89 6.71
CA PRO A 128 -9.22 -13.92 7.74
C PRO A 128 -7.98 -13.87 8.66
N LEU A 129 -6.85 -13.37 8.17
CA LEU A 129 -5.65 -13.16 8.99
C LEU A 129 -5.70 -11.84 9.76
N LEU A 130 -6.24 -10.79 9.14
CA LEU A 130 -6.43 -9.48 9.77
C LEU A 130 -7.43 -9.54 10.93
N GLU A 131 -8.49 -10.34 10.83
CA GLU A 131 -9.48 -10.57 11.89
C GLU A 131 -8.89 -11.23 13.15
N LYS A 132 -7.82 -12.00 13.00
CA LYS A 132 -7.13 -12.65 14.14
C LYS A 132 -6.19 -11.69 14.88
N SER A 133 -5.91 -10.52 14.32
CA SER A 133 -5.17 -9.47 15.02
C SER A 133 -6.05 -8.79 16.06
N SER A 134 -5.48 -8.38 17.17
CA SER A 134 -6.15 -7.51 18.14
C SER A 134 -6.45 -6.10 17.62
N SER A 135 -5.82 -5.68 16.52
CA SER A 135 -5.98 -4.34 15.91
C SER A 135 -5.52 -4.38 14.45
N GLY A 136 -6.28 -5.07 13.59
CA GLY A 136 -5.98 -5.21 12.18
C GLY A 136 -6.04 -3.86 11.45
N LYS A 137 -5.08 -3.61 10.56
CA LYS A 137 -5.00 -2.35 9.80
C LYS A 137 -4.73 -2.60 8.32
N VAL A 138 -5.49 -1.93 7.47
CA VAL A 138 -5.25 -1.85 6.03
C VAL A 138 -4.92 -0.41 5.65
N ILE A 139 -3.77 -0.19 5.04
CA ILE A 139 -3.29 1.13 4.64
C ILE A 139 -3.08 1.14 3.14
N ASN A 140 -3.90 1.90 2.42
CA ASN A 140 -3.83 2.04 0.98
C ASN A 140 -3.00 3.28 0.62
N VAL A 141 -1.88 3.09 -0.09
CA VAL A 141 -1.07 4.22 -0.60
C VAL A 141 -1.75 4.77 -1.84
N SER A 142 -2.51 5.84 -1.64
CA SER A 142 -3.21 6.60 -2.67
C SER A 142 -2.34 7.78 -3.18
N SER A 143 -2.96 8.87 -3.57
CA SER A 143 -2.30 10.04 -4.14
C SER A 143 -3.19 11.28 -4.02
N GLY A 144 -2.59 12.47 -4.03
CA GLY A 144 -3.33 13.72 -4.28
C GLY A 144 -4.05 13.74 -5.62
N GLY A 145 -3.52 13.02 -6.63
CA GLY A 145 -4.22 12.85 -7.92
C GLY A 145 -5.56 12.12 -7.82
N GLY A 146 -5.81 11.39 -6.71
CA GLY A 146 -7.11 10.76 -6.44
C GLY A 146 -8.08 11.59 -5.62
N GLN A 147 -7.76 12.86 -5.36
CA GLN A 147 -8.55 13.79 -4.55
C GLN A 147 -9.62 14.47 -5.42
N LEU A 148 -10.91 14.19 -5.16
CA LEU A 148 -12.01 14.76 -5.95
C LEU A 148 -12.15 16.27 -5.77
N THR A 149 -11.82 16.79 -4.60
CA THR A 149 -11.95 18.22 -4.28
C THR A 149 -10.93 19.11 -5.01
N ASP A 150 -9.88 18.51 -5.59
CA ASP A 150 -8.81 19.23 -6.30
C ASP A 150 -8.37 18.44 -7.55
N MET A 151 -9.36 17.91 -8.29
CA MET A 151 -9.13 17.08 -9.47
C MET A 151 -8.73 17.95 -10.66
N GLY A 152 -7.53 17.69 -11.20
CA GLY A 152 -7.04 18.27 -12.44
C GLY A 152 -6.96 17.24 -13.57
N ASP A 153 -6.47 17.64 -14.74
CA ASP A 153 -6.28 16.78 -15.92
C ASP A 153 -4.88 16.14 -15.98
N TRP A 154 -4.22 15.97 -14.83
CA TRP A 154 -2.92 15.32 -14.77
C TRP A 154 -3.05 13.80 -14.63
N ALA A 155 -2.36 13.05 -15.51
CA ALA A 155 -2.29 11.59 -15.48
C ALA A 155 -3.67 10.93 -15.25
N PRO A 156 -4.58 11.02 -16.23
CA PRO A 156 -5.99 10.68 -16.04
C PRO A 156 -6.22 9.22 -15.63
N ALA A 157 -5.48 8.25 -16.19
CA ALA A 157 -5.61 6.85 -15.80
C ALA A 157 -5.16 6.63 -14.35
N TYR A 158 -4.03 7.24 -13.95
CA TYR A 158 -3.54 7.17 -12.60
C TYR A 158 -4.49 7.83 -11.61
N SER A 159 -4.94 9.05 -11.91
CA SER A 159 -5.86 9.81 -11.05
C SER A 159 -7.17 9.07 -10.84
N LEU A 160 -7.80 8.56 -11.90
CA LEU A 160 -9.00 7.71 -11.82
C LEU A 160 -8.76 6.48 -10.94
N SER A 161 -7.61 5.81 -11.09
CA SER A 161 -7.31 4.62 -10.27
C SER A 161 -7.17 4.94 -8.79
N LYS A 162 -6.56 6.09 -8.44
CA LYS A 162 -6.39 6.50 -7.04
C LYS A 162 -7.70 7.02 -6.42
N THR A 163 -8.57 7.65 -7.22
CA THR A 163 -9.94 8.00 -6.80
C THR A 163 -10.75 6.73 -6.52
N ALA A 164 -10.69 5.74 -7.42
CA ALA A 164 -11.35 4.46 -7.20
C ALA A 164 -10.81 3.73 -5.96
N LEU A 165 -9.49 3.77 -5.71
CA LEU A 165 -8.88 3.22 -4.49
C LEU A 165 -9.37 3.92 -3.22
N ASN A 166 -9.57 5.24 -3.27
CA ASN A 166 -10.16 6.01 -2.17
C ASN A 166 -11.60 5.56 -1.89
N ALA A 167 -12.42 5.35 -2.92
CA ALA A 167 -13.76 4.80 -2.77
C ALA A 167 -13.75 3.39 -2.17
N VAL A 168 -12.88 2.50 -2.67
CA VAL A 168 -12.66 1.15 -2.12
C VAL A 168 -12.27 1.22 -0.64
N THR A 169 -11.41 2.17 -0.25
CA THR A 169 -11.02 2.38 1.15
C THR A 169 -12.21 2.69 2.04
N GLY A 170 -13.06 3.62 1.62
CA GLY A 170 -14.27 3.96 2.37
C GLY A 170 -15.25 2.79 2.51
N MET A 171 -15.46 2.03 1.42
CA MET A 171 -16.33 0.84 1.42
C MET A 171 -15.77 -0.28 2.31
N LEU A 172 -14.46 -0.55 2.24
CA LEU A 172 -13.81 -1.55 3.10
C LEU A 172 -13.86 -1.12 4.58
N ALA A 173 -13.65 0.16 4.88
CA ALA A 173 -13.75 0.68 6.25
C ALA A 173 -15.14 0.47 6.84
N ALA A 174 -16.20 0.69 6.05
CA ALA A 174 -17.58 0.43 6.47
C ALA A 174 -17.85 -1.07 6.65
N ALA A 175 -17.43 -1.91 5.71
CA ALA A 175 -17.67 -3.36 5.72
C ALA A 175 -16.90 -4.10 6.83
N LEU A 176 -15.75 -3.56 7.27
CA LEU A 176 -14.85 -4.19 8.26
C LEU A 176 -14.93 -3.56 9.65
N LYS A 177 -15.85 -2.61 9.85
CA LYS A 177 -16.02 -1.90 11.13
C LYS A 177 -16.22 -2.84 12.31
N ASP A 178 -17.12 -3.81 12.15
CA ASP A 178 -17.48 -4.76 13.22
C ASP A 178 -16.44 -5.90 13.39
N LYS A 179 -15.40 -5.90 12.54
CA LYS A 179 -14.31 -6.88 12.55
C LYS A 179 -13.02 -6.36 13.20
N ASN A 180 -13.09 -5.20 13.82
CA ASN A 180 -11.94 -4.52 14.45
C ASN A 180 -10.75 -4.31 13.48
N ILE A 181 -11.07 -4.04 12.20
CA ILE A 181 -10.08 -3.75 11.17
C ILE A 181 -10.26 -2.31 10.71
N CYS A 182 -9.22 -1.49 10.89
CA CYS A 182 -9.19 -0.12 10.40
C CYS A 182 -8.65 -0.04 8.97
N VAL A 183 -9.33 0.70 8.10
CA VAL A 183 -8.92 0.87 6.69
C VAL A 183 -8.80 2.34 6.38
N ASN A 184 -7.62 2.79 5.95
CA ASN A 184 -7.35 4.19 5.60
C ASN A 184 -6.56 4.31 4.30
N SER A 185 -6.74 5.43 3.59
CA SER A 185 -5.88 5.85 2.50
C SER A 185 -4.89 6.90 2.95
N ILE A 186 -3.68 6.90 2.35
CA ILE A 186 -2.72 7.99 2.52
C ILE A 186 -2.30 8.60 1.20
N CYS A 187 -1.98 9.88 1.21
CA CYS A 187 -1.24 10.54 0.14
C CYS A 187 0.19 10.78 0.62
N PRO A 188 1.21 10.17 -0.03
CA PRO A 188 2.62 10.36 0.35
C PRO A 188 3.17 11.75 -0.03
N GLY A 189 2.43 12.53 -0.83
CA GLY A 189 2.91 13.72 -1.51
C GLY A 189 3.77 13.39 -2.72
N TRP A 190 4.51 14.38 -3.25
CA TRP A 190 5.40 14.20 -4.39
C TRP A 190 6.80 13.78 -3.91
N VAL A 191 7.10 12.50 -4.06
CA VAL A 191 8.25 11.82 -3.42
C VAL A 191 9.31 11.43 -4.46
N ARG A 192 10.60 11.66 -4.16
CA ARG A 192 11.76 11.27 -5.00
C ARG A 192 11.87 9.75 -5.11
N THR A 193 11.32 9.22 -6.19
CA THR A 193 11.29 7.81 -6.58
C THR A 193 11.40 7.73 -8.09
N ASP A 194 11.50 6.54 -8.66
CA ASP A 194 11.45 6.35 -10.12
C ASP A 194 10.17 6.94 -10.73
N MET A 195 9.04 6.86 -10.02
CA MET A 195 7.76 7.40 -10.46
C MET A 195 7.69 8.92 -10.29
N GLY A 196 8.17 9.47 -9.18
CA GLY A 196 8.08 10.89 -8.88
C GLY A 196 9.19 11.73 -9.51
N GLY A 197 10.28 11.10 -9.94
CA GLY A 197 11.45 11.79 -10.50
C GLY A 197 12.34 12.50 -9.47
N ALA A 198 13.48 12.99 -9.94
CA ALA A 198 14.49 13.62 -9.09
C ALA A 198 14.06 14.98 -8.51
N ASN A 199 13.17 15.68 -9.21
CA ASN A 199 12.69 17.02 -8.84
C ASN A 199 11.60 17.00 -7.76
N ALA A 200 11.16 15.82 -7.33
CA ALA A 200 10.14 15.71 -6.29
C ALA A 200 10.63 16.34 -4.97
N SER A 201 9.71 17.04 -4.31
CA SER A 201 10.03 17.86 -3.13
C SER A 201 10.28 17.04 -1.86
N ARG A 202 9.74 15.79 -1.79
CA ARG A 202 9.78 14.96 -0.58
C ARG A 202 10.80 13.84 -0.70
N SER A 203 11.41 13.47 0.43
CA SER A 203 12.20 12.24 0.54
C SER A 203 11.29 11.01 0.69
N VAL A 204 11.83 9.81 0.46
CA VAL A 204 11.10 8.55 0.71
C VAL A 204 10.73 8.38 2.18
N GLN A 205 11.57 8.90 3.11
CA GLN A 205 11.30 8.89 4.54
C GLN A 205 10.04 9.70 4.88
N GLN A 206 9.91 10.88 4.31
CA GLN A 206 8.72 11.73 4.48
C GLN A 206 7.48 11.09 3.83
N GLY A 207 7.66 10.40 2.69
CA GLY A 207 6.55 9.69 2.02
C GLY A 207 6.02 8.49 2.81
N ALA A 208 6.89 7.80 3.56
CA ALA A 208 6.57 6.64 4.37
C ALA A 208 5.98 6.99 5.76
N ASP A 209 6.25 8.17 6.28
CA ASP A 209 5.96 8.58 7.67
C ASP A 209 4.51 8.35 8.09
N THR A 210 3.54 8.79 7.29
CA THR A 210 2.11 8.65 7.64
C THR A 210 1.68 7.18 7.67
N VAL A 211 2.25 6.32 6.80
CA VAL A 211 1.99 4.87 6.82
C VAL A 211 2.49 4.26 8.12
N THR A 212 3.75 4.57 8.48
CA THR A 212 4.36 4.05 9.71
C THR A 212 3.62 4.52 10.94
N TRP A 213 3.25 5.80 11.00
CA TRP A 213 2.43 6.34 12.09
C TRP A 213 1.07 5.65 12.20
N LEU A 214 0.36 5.42 11.08
CA LEU A 214 -0.91 4.67 11.07
C LEU A 214 -0.73 3.24 11.62
N ALA A 215 0.37 2.59 11.28
CA ALA A 215 0.66 1.24 11.73
C ALA A 215 0.99 1.16 13.24
N THR A 216 1.64 2.18 13.80
CA THR A 216 2.29 2.11 15.12
C THR A 216 1.61 2.94 16.21
N GLU A 217 1.17 4.17 15.89
CA GLU A 217 0.84 5.20 16.88
C GLU A 217 -0.58 5.75 16.75
N ALA A 218 -1.19 5.67 15.56
CA ALA A 218 -2.50 6.24 15.30
C ALA A 218 -3.59 5.64 16.20
N PRO A 219 -4.63 6.41 16.54
CA PRO A 219 -5.77 5.91 17.30
C PRO A 219 -6.35 4.63 16.69
N SER A 220 -6.72 3.67 17.54
CA SER A 220 -7.21 2.36 17.11
C SER A 220 -8.60 2.38 16.45
N ASP A 221 -9.29 3.51 16.54
CA ASP A 221 -10.61 3.76 15.94
C ASP A 221 -10.54 4.63 14.67
N LEU A 222 -9.35 5.07 14.29
CA LEU A 222 -9.15 5.89 13.08
C LEU A 222 -9.33 5.03 11.81
N THR A 223 -10.50 5.13 11.20
CA THR A 223 -10.86 4.35 10.00
C THR A 223 -11.66 5.19 9.00
N GLY A 224 -11.64 4.81 7.71
CA GLY A 224 -12.37 5.48 6.65
C GLY A 224 -11.88 6.90 6.40
N LYS A 225 -10.58 7.16 6.52
CA LYS A 225 -9.99 8.49 6.33
C LYS A 225 -8.96 8.49 5.21
N PHE A 226 -8.83 9.67 4.59
CA PHE A 226 -7.73 10.00 3.69
C PHE A 226 -6.77 10.94 4.40
N LEU A 227 -5.48 10.61 4.43
CA LEU A 227 -4.51 11.32 5.26
C LEU A 227 -3.27 11.74 4.47
N ARG A 228 -2.67 12.87 4.88
CA ARG A 228 -1.32 13.31 4.52
C ARG A 228 -0.68 13.96 5.74
N ASP A 229 0.60 13.70 5.99
CA ASP A 229 1.34 14.28 7.11
C ASP A 229 0.62 14.09 8.45
N ARG A 230 0.10 12.86 8.68
CA ARG A 230 -0.64 12.43 9.88
C ARG A 230 -1.96 13.21 10.11
N LYS A 231 -2.43 13.96 9.13
CA LYS A 231 -3.66 14.76 9.18
C LYS A 231 -4.67 14.27 8.16
N VAL A 232 -5.94 14.29 8.54
CA VAL A 232 -7.04 14.02 7.61
C VAL A 232 -7.12 15.14 6.57
N ILE A 233 -7.21 14.74 5.31
CA ILE A 233 -7.41 15.65 4.16
C ILE A 233 -8.73 15.29 3.45
N PRO A 234 -9.30 16.19 2.64
CA PRO A 234 -10.48 15.89 1.82
C PRO A 234 -10.22 14.73 0.85
N TRP A 235 -11.31 14.03 0.51
CA TRP A 235 -11.31 12.98 -0.51
C TRP A 235 -11.19 13.53 -1.92
#